data_cdee350e3de3e8a5ed6c7fadef9f9fb3
#
_entry.id   cdee350e3de3e8a5ed6c7fadef9f9fb3
#
_cell.length_a   1.000
_cell.length_b   1.000
_cell.length_c   1.000
_cell.angle_alpha   90.00
_cell.angle_beta   90.00
_cell.angle_gamma   90.00
#
_symmetry.space_group_name_H-M   'P 1'
#
loop_
_entity.id
_entity.type
_entity.pdbx_description
1 polymer ?
#
loop_
_entity_poly.entity_id
_entity_poly.type
_entity_poly.pdbx_seq_one_letter_code
_entity_poly.pdbx_strand_id
1 'polypeptide(L)'
;MPSRSFIIFCSQCNGYILRYRKEGSGSLIRIYVKQILEPEFFKQFKNSKLKSEIPLLECSQCKQKLGTPKIHEPGNRPAYAMIKGTFFKKES
;
A
#
# COMPACT_ATOMS: atom_id res chain seq x y z
N MET A 1 17.37 -8.16 -11.09
CA MET A 1 16.65 -8.86 -10.02
C MET A 1 15.18 -8.94 -10.34
N PRO A 2 14.62 -10.12 -10.29
CA PRO A 2 13.17 -10.21 -10.47
C PRO A 2 12.47 -9.53 -9.30
N SER A 3 11.41 -8.82 -9.62
CA SER A 3 10.59 -8.22 -8.58
C SER A 3 9.73 -9.30 -7.94
N ARG A 4 9.34 -9.08 -6.69
CA ARG A 4 8.49 -10.00 -5.96
C ARG A 4 7.15 -9.35 -5.70
N SER A 5 6.11 -10.14 -5.69
CA SER A 5 4.81 -9.65 -5.27
C SER A 5 4.45 -10.20 -3.91
N PHE A 6 3.75 -9.38 -3.14
CA PHE A 6 3.33 -9.71 -1.79
C PHE A 6 1.86 -9.37 -1.62
N ILE A 7 1.20 -10.12 -0.76
CA ILE A 7 -0.18 -9.84 -0.40
C ILE A 7 -0.18 -9.28 1.01
N ILE A 8 -0.87 -8.16 1.20
CA ILE A 8 -0.98 -7.50 2.50
C ILE A 8 -2.30 -7.90 3.13
N PHE A 9 -2.22 -8.30 4.39
CA PHE A 9 -3.40 -8.70 5.18
C PHE A 9 -3.51 -7.80 6.40
N CYS A 10 -4.74 -7.58 6.83
CA CYS A 10 -4.99 -6.86 8.07
C CYS A 10 -4.60 -7.75 9.26
N SER A 11 -3.83 -7.21 10.21
CA SER A 11 -3.39 -7.98 11.37
C SER A 11 -4.51 -8.21 12.38
N GLN A 12 -5.57 -7.42 12.30
CA GLN A 12 -6.67 -7.53 13.24
C GLN A 12 -7.70 -8.58 12.85
N CYS A 13 -8.08 -8.61 11.56
CA CYS A 13 -9.11 -9.55 11.11
C CYS A 13 -8.59 -10.57 10.09
N ASN A 14 -7.32 -10.49 9.73
CA ASN A 14 -6.67 -11.35 8.74
C ASN A 14 -7.29 -11.26 7.36
N GLY A 15 -7.98 -10.16 7.07
CA GLY A 15 -8.61 -9.97 5.77
C GLY A 15 -7.62 -9.49 4.73
N TYR A 16 -7.89 -9.85 3.48
CA TYR A 16 -7.08 -9.40 2.35
C TYR A 16 -7.23 -7.88 2.17
N ILE A 17 -6.10 -7.21 1.97
CA ILE A 17 -6.09 -5.77 1.74
C ILE A 17 -5.71 -5.46 0.30
N LEU A 18 -4.48 -5.81 -0.10
CA LEU A 18 -4.01 -5.54 -1.44
C LEU A 18 -2.84 -6.44 -1.78
N ARG A 19 -2.48 -6.42 -3.06
CA ARG A 19 -1.30 -7.11 -3.57
C ARG A 19 -0.44 -6.06 -4.25
N TYR A 20 0.85 -6.07 -3.98
CA TYR A 20 1.74 -5.08 -4.55
C TYR A 20 3.04 -5.73 -5.01
N ARG A 21 3.73 -5.02 -5.90
CA ARG A 21 5.05 -5.44 -6.39
C ARG A 21 6.11 -4.69 -5.59
N LYS A 22 7.06 -5.44 -5.05
CA LYS A 22 8.16 -4.86 -4.31
C LYS A 22 9.46 -5.13 -5.06
N GLU A 23 10.29 -4.09 -5.20
CA GLU A 23 11.60 -4.22 -5.79
C GLU A 23 12.64 -3.98 -4.71
N GLY A 24 13.70 -4.79 -4.73
CA GLY A 24 14.77 -4.67 -3.75
C GLY A 24 14.42 -5.31 -2.42
N SER A 25 15.27 -5.08 -1.45
CA SER A 25 15.11 -5.63 -0.09
C SER A 25 14.81 -4.51 0.89
N GLY A 26 14.43 -4.88 2.11
CA GLY A 26 14.17 -3.92 3.16
C GLY A 26 12.78 -4.04 3.75
N SER A 27 12.55 -3.24 4.78
CA SER A 27 11.28 -3.23 5.48
C SER A 27 10.18 -2.57 4.66
N LEU A 28 8.96 -3.01 4.88
CA LEU A 28 7.80 -2.43 4.21
C LEU A 28 7.29 -1.25 5.03
N ILE A 29 7.85 -0.09 4.78
CA ILE A 29 7.43 1.14 5.47
C ILE A 29 6.64 2.07 4.55
N ARG A 30 6.67 1.80 3.25
CA ARG A 30 6.00 2.63 2.26
C ARG A 30 5.59 1.77 1.06
N ILE A 31 4.38 2.00 0.56
CA ILE A 31 3.88 1.34 -0.63
C ILE A 31 3.54 2.41 -1.65
N TYR A 32 4.18 2.36 -2.81
CA TYR A 32 3.85 3.29 -3.90
C TYR A 32 2.58 2.83 -4.58
N VAL A 33 1.66 3.76 -4.79
CA VAL A 33 0.36 3.44 -5.39
C VAL A 33 0.50 2.77 -6.74
N LYS A 34 1.47 3.22 -7.55
CA LYS A 34 1.66 2.63 -8.89
C LYS A 34 2.14 1.19 -8.85
N GLN A 35 2.62 0.72 -7.72
CA GLN A 35 3.08 -0.66 -7.57
C GLN A 35 2.03 -1.57 -6.97
N ILE A 36 0.85 -1.05 -6.68
CA ILE A 36 -0.26 -1.87 -6.20
C ILE A 36 -0.86 -2.58 -7.40
N LEU A 37 -0.81 -3.91 -7.37
CA LEU A 37 -1.31 -4.74 -8.47
C LEU A 37 -2.81 -4.96 -8.39
N GLU A 38 -3.32 -5.11 -7.18
CA GLU A 38 -4.73 -5.36 -6.91
C GLU A 38 -5.08 -4.71 -5.57
N PRO A 39 -6.29 -4.25 -5.39
CA PRO A 39 -7.38 -4.13 -6.39
C PRO A 39 -7.13 -2.96 -7.33
N GLU A 40 -7.81 -2.97 -8.46
CA GLU A 40 -7.66 -1.91 -9.46
C GLU A 40 -8.12 -0.55 -8.95
N PHE A 41 -8.90 -0.53 -7.90
CA PHE A 41 -9.36 0.70 -7.28
C PHE A 41 -8.22 1.70 -7.06
N PHE A 42 -7.05 1.22 -6.64
CA PHE A 42 -5.93 2.10 -6.34
C PHE A 42 -5.23 2.65 -7.57
N LYS A 43 -5.45 2.03 -8.74
CA LYS A 43 -4.78 2.47 -9.96
C LYS A 43 -5.23 3.85 -10.40
N GLN A 44 -6.42 4.27 -10.01
CA GLN A 44 -6.91 5.59 -10.36
C GLN A 44 -6.12 6.71 -9.67
N PHE A 45 -5.39 6.38 -8.63
CA PHE A 45 -4.62 7.37 -7.88
C PHE A 45 -3.13 7.39 -8.23
N LYS A 46 -2.70 6.58 -9.19
CA LYS A 46 -1.27 6.44 -9.51
C LYS A 46 -0.62 7.74 -10.00
N ASN A 47 -1.42 8.66 -10.51
CA ASN A 47 -0.93 9.94 -11.00
C ASN A 47 -1.38 11.12 -10.14
N SER A 48 -1.89 10.85 -8.95
CA SER A 48 -2.34 11.91 -8.05
C SER A 48 -1.19 12.77 -7.60
N LYS A 49 -1.40 14.08 -7.56
CA LYS A 49 -0.37 15.04 -7.15
C LYS A 49 -0.58 15.55 -5.74
N LEU A 50 -1.77 15.36 -5.19
CA LEU A 50 -2.13 15.84 -3.86
C LEU A 50 -2.56 14.66 -3.00
N LYS A 51 -2.04 14.61 -1.77
CA LYS A 51 -2.40 13.52 -0.87
C LYS A 51 -3.88 13.53 -0.51
N SER A 52 -4.52 14.69 -0.59
CA SER A 52 -5.96 14.80 -0.32
C SER A 52 -6.82 14.07 -1.34
N GLU A 53 -6.24 13.73 -2.50
CA GLU A 53 -6.95 12.99 -3.53
C GLU A 53 -6.89 11.48 -3.30
N ILE A 54 -6.07 11.05 -2.36
CA ILE A 54 -5.83 9.63 -2.11
C ILE A 54 -6.54 9.25 -0.81
N PRO A 55 -7.41 8.21 -0.83
CA PRO A 55 -8.10 7.79 0.40
C PRO A 55 -7.15 7.12 1.37
N LEU A 56 -7.53 7.08 2.63
CA LEU A 56 -6.77 6.34 3.63
C LEU A 56 -6.77 4.86 3.28
N LEU A 57 -5.66 4.21 3.60
CA LEU A 57 -5.58 2.76 3.44
C LEU A 57 -6.09 2.13 4.73
N GLU A 58 -7.26 1.52 4.65
CA GLU A 58 -7.86 0.87 5.80
C GLU A 58 -8.53 -0.42 5.38
N CYS A 59 -8.72 -1.30 6.36
CA CYS A 59 -9.36 -2.57 6.10
C CYS A 59 -10.84 -2.36 5.80
N SER A 60 -11.33 -2.99 4.73
CA SER A 60 -12.74 -2.87 4.36
C SER A 60 -13.66 -3.62 5.30
N GLN A 61 -13.12 -4.53 6.09
CA GLN A 61 -13.92 -5.37 6.98
C GLN A 61 -13.98 -4.84 8.40
N CYS A 62 -12.82 -4.56 9.01
CA CYS A 62 -12.78 -4.11 10.39
C CYS A 62 -12.46 -2.62 10.55
N LYS A 63 -12.18 -1.94 9.44
CA LYS A 63 -11.91 -0.50 9.41
C LYS A 63 -10.61 -0.09 10.10
N GLN A 64 -9.71 -1.03 10.39
CA GLN A 64 -8.43 -0.68 10.96
C GLN A 64 -7.62 0.14 9.96
N LYS A 65 -7.05 1.25 10.42
CA LYS A 65 -6.20 2.08 9.59
C LYS A 65 -4.85 1.38 9.40
N LEU A 66 -4.44 1.22 8.15
CA LEU A 66 -3.21 0.51 7.80
C LEU A 66 -2.13 1.43 7.29
N GLY A 67 -2.51 2.56 6.69
CA GLY A 67 -1.56 3.50 6.16
C GLY A 67 -2.20 4.83 5.86
N THR A 68 -1.36 5.86 5.74
CA THR A 68 -1.83 7.21 5.43
C THR A 68 -1.30 7.63 4.07
N PRO A 69 -2.10 8.36 3.28
CA PRO A 69 -1.64 8.82 1.98
C PRO A 69 -0.54 9.86 2.11
N LYS A 70 0.38 9.83 1.15
CA LYS A 70 1.54 10.68 1.18
C LYS A 70 2.05 10.88 -0.24
N ILE A 71 2.62 12.04 -0.51
CA ILE A 71 3.31 12.29 -1.78
C ILE A 71 4.80 12.25 -1.51
N HIS A 72 5.47 11.28 -2.08
CA HIS A 72 6.91 11.06 -1.84
C HIS A 72 7.76 11.86 -2.82
N GLU A 73 8.69 12.60 -2.28
CA GLU A 73 9.64 13.37 -3.08
C GLU A 73 11.00 12.66 -3.10
N PRO A 74 11.80 12.86 -4.17
CA PRO A 74 11.48 13.61 -5.37
C PRO A 74 10.53 12.87 -6.30
N GLY A 75 9.94 13.58 -7.25
CA GLY A 75 9.08 12.97 -8.25
C GLY A 75 7.60 13.00 -7.93
N ASN A 76 7.20 13.51 -6.78
CA ASN A 76 5.79 13.64 -6.38
C ASN A 76 5.01 12.35 -6.61
N ARG A 77 5.54 11.23 -6.10
CA ARG A 77 4.93 9.92 -6.30
C ARG A 77 3.94 9.62 -5.18
N PRO A 78 2.68 9.29 -5.53
CA PRO A 78 1.70 8.94 -4.49
C PRO A 78 2.08 7.62 -3.83
N ALA A 79 1.94 7.58 -2.52
CA ALA A 79 2.32 6.42 -1.73
C ALA A 79 1.52 6.37 -0.45
N TYR A 80 1.59 5.23 0.23
CA TYR A 80 1.04 5.09 1.57
C TYR A 80 2.18 4.87 2.54
N ALA A 81 2.18 5.66 3.61
CA ALA A 81 3.08 5.43 4.73
C ALA A 81 2.41 4.40 5.63
N MET A 82 3.01 3.21 5.72
CA MET A 82 2.40 2.10 6.43
C MET A 82 2.57 2.24 7.94
N ILE A 83 1.53 1.84 8.68
CA ILE A 83 1.54 1.88 10.14
C ILE A 83 1.99 0.53 10.66
N LYS A 84 3.11 0.53 11.37
CA LYS A 84 3.71 -0.71 11.87
C LYS A 84 2.74 -1.43 12.82
N GLY A 85 2.65 -2.73 12.65
CA GLY A 85 1.83 -3.57 13.52
C GLY A 85 0.37 -3.71 13.10
N THR A 86 -0.05 -3.01 12.04
CA THR A 86 -1.44 -3.07 11.60
C THR A 86 -1.67 -4.04 10.46
N PHE A 87 -0.59 -4.58 9.91
CA PHE A 87 -0.68 -5.46 8.76
C PHE A 87 0.44 -6.49 8.80
N PHE A 88 0.29 -7.53 8.00
CA PHE A 88 1.39 -8.45 7.73
C PHE A 88 1.37 -8.80 6.25
N LYS A 89 2.51 -9.28 5.75
CA LYS A 89 2.65 -9.60 4.33
C LYS A 89 2.99 -11.06 4.16
N LYS A 90 2.55 -11.61 3.03
CA LYS A 90 2.92 -12.95 2.61
C LYS A 90 3.36 -12.90 1.16
N GLU A 91 4.40 -13.64 0.84
CA GLU A 91 4.85 -13.73 -0.53
C GLU A 91 3.82 -14.48 -1.36
N SER A 92 3.52 -13.94 -2.53
CA SER A 92 2.52 -14.55 -3.41
C SER A 92 3.17 -15.33 -4.54
#